data_8f25795a7746301235dbcb2fde42b7a3
#
_entry.id   8f25795a7746301235dbcb2fde42b7a3
#
_cell.length_a   1.000
_cell.length_b   1.000
_cell.length_c   1.000
_cell.angle_alpha   90.00
_cell.angle_beta   90.00
_cell.angle_gamma   90.00
#
_symmetry.space_group_name_H-M   'P 1'
#
loop_
_entity.id
_entity.type
_entity.pdbx_description
1 polymer ?
#
loop_
_entity_poly.entity_id
_entity_poly.type
_entity_poly.pdbx_seq_one_letter_code
_entity_poly.pdbx_strand_id
1 'polypeptide(L)'
;MKNITTFIFFVCLALPLLSLSETIKYDKVKLKRAEIEITEDRLLDVGIFIFDPNIPEDIESNPLVFPEIRKAEARYIPYHLKNTLEETGFWGGVWMLPDNTKAMDLNVSGRIIKSDGYDVSMQIGVWDISGKQWIDKTYKVRVGQSFYSKRRDLTQDPYQSIFNQIANDLQKIKIGYISKDLKRISEIGDLRFA
;
A
#
# COMPACT_ATOMS: atom_id res chain seq x y z
N MET A 1 32.49 -11.93 56.46
CA MET A 1 31.50 -12.49 55.49
C MET A 1 31.11 -11.33 54.58
N LYS A 2 31.59 -11.32 53.33
CA LYS A 2 31.37 -10.25 52.35
C LYS A 2 30.30 -10.76 51.38
N ASN A 3 29.14 -10.08 51.34
CA ASN A 3 28.07 -10.36 50.39
C ASN A 3 28.42 -9.66 49.06
N ILE A 4 28.62 -10.45 48.03
CA ILE A 4 28.81 -9.96 46.66
C ILE A 4 27.43 -10.01 46.00
N THR A 5 26.82 -8.82 45.80
CA THR A 5 25.57 -8.68 45.05
C THR A 5 25.93 -8.60 43.56
N THR A 6 25.63 -9.67 42.81
CA THR A 6 25.83 -9.73 41.38
C THR A 6 24.70 -8.93 40.69
N PHE A 7 25.04 -7.82 40.05
CA PHE A 7 24.15 -7.00 39.26
C PHE A 7 24.12 -7.58 37.83
N ILE A 8 23.03 -8.26 37.46
CA ILE A 8 22.81 -8.78 36.10
C ILE A 8 22.32 -7.59 35.25
N PHE A 9 23.19 -7.11 34.37
CA PHE A 9 22.85 -6.08 33.38
C PHE A 9 22.12 -6.74 32.19
N PHE A 10 20.81 -6.53 32.11
CA PHE A 10 19.96 -7.01 31.01
C PHE A 10 20.16 -6.07 29.82
N VAL A 11 21.07 -6.44 28.90
CA VAL A 11 21.26 -5.71 27.64
C VAL A 11 20.10 -6.09 26.72
N CYS A 12 19.11 -5.20 26.63
CA CYS A 12 18.01 -5.30 25.67
C CYS A 12 18.56 -5.00 24.26
N LEU A 13 18.89 -6.06 23.51
CA LEU A 13 19.36 -5.94 22.13
C LEU A 13 18.16 -5.56 21.25
N ALA A 14 17.99 -4.26 20.98
CA ALA A 14 17.02 -3.76 20.02
C ALA A 14 17.48 -4.19 18.61
N LEU A 15 16.96 -5.31 18.12
CA LEU A 15 17.13 -5.70 16.72
C LEU A 15 16.36 -4.70 15.85
N PRO A 16 17.01 -4.05 14.86
CA PRO A 16 16.29 -3.24 13.90
C PRO A 16 15.34 -4.13 13.10
N LEU A 17 14.06 -3.78 13.08
CA LEU A 17 13.09 -4.38 12.18
C LEU A 17 13.54 -4.09 10.75
N LEU A 18 14.15 -5.09 10.13
CA LEU A 18 14.50 -5.05 8.72
C LEU A 18 13.20 -4.99 7.92
N SER A 19 12.89 -3.82 7.39
CA SER A 19 11.81 -3.63 6.43
C SER A 19 12.08 -4.54 5.21
N LEU A 20 11.28 -5.60 5.08
CA LEU A 20 11.34 -6.51 3.95
C LEU A 20 10.91 -5.76 2.69
N SER A 21 11.88 -5.49 1.82
CA SER A 21 11.64 -4.87 0.51
C SER A 21 11.63 -5.97 -0.56
N GLU A 22 10.48 -6.20 -1.16
CA GLU A 22 10.32 -7.14 -2.27
C GLU A 22 10.41 -6.39 -3.61
N THR A 23 11.25 -6.89 -4.53
CA THR A 23 11.33 -6.35 -5.89
C THR A 23 10.41 -7.15 -6.80
N ILE A 24 9.37 -6.49 -7.29
CA ILE A 24 8.37 -7.07 -8.18
C ILE A 24 8.92 -7.01 -9.61
N LYS A 25 8.86 -8.15 -10.30
CA LYS A 25 9.21 -8.19 -11.73
C LYS A 25 8.03 -7.68 -12.54
N TYR A 26 8.31 -6.72 -13.43
CA TYR A 26 7.34 -6.29 -14.43
C TYR A 26 6.75 -7.52 -15.17
N ASP A 27 5.44 -7.48 -15.47
CA ASP A 27 4.74 -8.46 -16.30
C ASP A 27 4.32 -9.81 -15.65
N LYS A 28 4.56 -10.01 -14.36
CA LYS A 28 4.37 -11.34 -13.76
C LYS A 28 3.28 -11.45 -12.69
N VAL A 29 2.77 -10.34 -12.18
CA VAL A 29 1.76 -10.40 -11.14
C VAL A 29 0.37 -10.31 -11.75
N LYS A 30 -0.33 -11.43 -11.75
CA LYS A 30 -1.74 -11.48 -12.16
C LYS A 30 -2.63 -11.01 -11.02
N LEU A 31 -3.62 -10.17 -11.34
CA LEU A 31 -4.63 -9.74 -10.39
C LEU A 31 -5.53 -10.93 -10.04
N LYS A 32 -5.72 -11.16 -8.75
CA LYS A 32 -6.71 -12.10 -8.25
C LYS A 32 -8.06 -11.41 -8.14
N ARG A 33 -9.09 -12.03 -8.67
CA ARG A 33 -10.47 -11.56 -8.62
C ARG A 33 -11.33 -12.52 -7.81
N ALA A 34 -12.40 -12.03 -7.25
CA ALA A 34 -13.40 -12.86 -6.62
C ALA A 34 -14.08 -13.70 -7.69
N GLU A 35 -14.14 -15.03 -7.49
CA GLU A 35 -14.82 -15.97 -8.39
C GLU A 35 -16.31 -16.03 -8.10
N ILE A 36 -16.71 -15.65 -6.90
CA ILE A 36 -18.09 -15.57 -6.43
C ILE A 36 -18.33 -14.20 -5.79
N GLU A 37 -19.55 -13.75 -5.79
CA GLU A 37 -19.96 -12.52 -5.12
C GLU A 37 -19.70 -12.63 -3.62
N ILE A 38 -19.05 -11.61 -3.07
CA ILE A 38 -18.76 -11.53 -1.63
C ILE A 38 -20.02 -10.98 -0.94
N THR A 39 -20.44 -11.64 0.13
CA THR A 39 -21.60 -11.23 0.92
C THR A 39 -21.34 -9.89 1.61
N GLU A 40 -22.38 -9.09 1.77
CA GLU A 40 -22.32 -7.71 2.28
C GLU A 40 -21.64 -7.63 3.67
N ASP A 41 -21.91 -8.59 4.54
CA ASP A 41 -21.29 -8.71 5.89
C ASP A 41 -19.76 -8.92 5.86
N ARG A 42 -19.18 -9.16 4.68
CA ARG A 42 -17.76 -9.35 4.46
C ARG A 42 -17.14 -8.26 3.58
N LEU A 43 -17.92 -7.32 3.10
CA LEU A 43 -17.40 -6.18 2.36
C LEU A 43 -16.90 -5.11 3.34
N LEU A 44 -15.77 -4.52 3.01
CA LEU A 44 -15.21 -3.36 3.70
C LEU A 44 -15.03 -2.25 2.69
N ASP A 45 -15.35 -1.03 3.08
CA ASP A 45 -15.10 0.16 2.30
C ASP A 45 -13.65 0.60 2.44
N VAL A 46 -13.01 0.96 1.32
CA VAL A 46 -11.60 1.29 1.26
C VAL A 46 -11.41 2.76 0.89
N GLY A 47 -10.73 3.51 1.74
CA GLY A 47 -10.28 4.86 1.47
C GLY A 47 -8.80 4.87 1.07
N ILE A 48 -8.47 5.48 -0.05
CA ILE A 48 -7.09 5.65 -0.49
C ILE A 48 -6.76 7.13 -0.49
N PHE A 49 -5.78 7.52 0.32
CA PHE A 49 -5.33 8.90 0.40
C PHE A 49 -4.47 9.28 -0.82
N ILE A 50 -4.41 10.57 -1.13
CA ILE A 50 -3.36 11.09 -2.01
C ILE A 50 -2.02 10.72 -1.39
N PHE A 51 -1.09 10.19 -2.20
CA PHE A 51 0.21 9.75 -1.71
C PHE A 51 1.12 10.93 -1.40
N ASP A 52 2.04 10.73 -0.48
CA ASP A 52 3.14 11.66 -0.23
C ASP A 52 4.10 11.62 -1.44
N PRO A 53 4.27 12.74 -2.17
CA PRO A 53 5.19 12.81 -3.30
C PRO A 53 6.66 12.69 -2.88
N ASN A 54 6.97 12.88 -1.58
CA ASN A 54 8.31 12.81 -1.02
C ASN A 54 9.33 13.64 -1.82
N ILE A 55 9.01 14.93 -2.00
CA ILE A 55 9.88 15.87 -2.70
C ILE A 55 10.99 16.28 -1.74
N PRO A 56 12.28 16.08 -2.09
CA PRO A 56 13.39 16.52 -1.24
C PRO A 56 13.43 18.06 -1.15
N GLU A 57 13.89 18.58 -0.01
CA GLU A 57 14.08 20.02 0.18
C GLU A 57 15.15 20.58 -0.76
N ASP A 58 16.24 19.83 -0.93
CA ASP A 58 17.32 20.16 -1.87
C ASP A 58 17.12 19.41 -3.20
N ILE A 59 16.45 20.08 -4.14
CA ILE A 59 16.16 19.55 -5.49
C ILE A 59 17.43 19.56 -6.34
N GLU A 60 18.34 20.50 -6.14
CA GLU A 60 19.56 20.64 -6.96
C GLU A 60 20.49 19.43 -6.80
N SER A 61 20.55 18.86 -5.61
CA SER A 61 21.31 17.63 -5.36
C SER A 61 20.61 16.35 -5.87
N ASN A 62 19.36 16.45 -6.33
CA ASN A 62 18.54 15.34 -6.80
C ASN A 62 18.01 15.56 -8.22
N PRO A 63 18.85 15.63 -9.25
CA PRO A 63 18.48 16.03 -10.61
C PRO A 63 17.49 15.09 -11.31
N LEU A 64 17.24 13.91 -10.76
CA LEU A 64 16.25 12.95 -11.28
C LEU A 64 14.87 13.12 -10.64
N VAL A 65 14.70 14.03 -9.70
CA VAL A 65 13.42 14.33 -9.06
C VAL A 65 12.82 15.59 -9.65
N PHE A 66 11.73 15.42 -10.37
CA PHE A 66 10.95 16.51 -10.95
C PHE A 66 9.71 16.75 -10.07
N PRO A 67 9.64 17.86 -9.29
CA PRO A 67 8.57 18.09 -8.33
C PRO A 67 7.16 18.01 -8.92
N GLU A 68 6.95 18.56 -10.11
CA GLU A 68 5.64 18.56 -10.75
C GLU A 68 5.22 17.15 -11.19
N ILE A 69 6.17 16.33 -11.66
CA ILE A 69 5.92 14.93 -11.98
C ILE A 69 5.56 14.17 -10.70
N ARG A 70 6.31 14.36 -9.61
CA ARG A 70 6.04 13.73 -8.32
C ARG A 70 4.67 14.07 -7.76
N LYS A 71 4.25 15.34 -7.87
CA LYS A 71 2.89 15.77 -7.48
C LYS A 71 1.80 15.12 -8.33
N ALA A 72 2.05 14.96 -9.64
CA ALA A 72 1.14 14.26 -10.54
C ALA A 72 1.05 12.76 -10.18
N GLU A 73 2.19 12.10 -9.98
CA GLU A 73 2.28 10.69 -9.59
C GLU A 73 1.59 10.43 -8.24
N ALA A 74 1.70 11.36 -7.30
CA ALA A 74 1.05 11.26 -5.99
C ALA A 74 -0.50 11.16 -6.06
N ARG A 75 -1.09 11.57 -7.19
CA ARG A 75 -2.53 11.42 -7.49
C ARG A 75 -2.80 10.27 -8.45
N TYR A 76 -1.93 10.09 -9.45
CA TYR A 76 -2.07 9.05 -10.47
C TYR A 76 -1.98 7.64 -9.88
N ILE A 77 -0.97 7.39 -9.05
CA ILE A 77 -0.73 6.08 -8.45
C ILE A 77 -1.90 5.58 -7.59
N PRO A 78 -2.41 6.36 -6.60
CA PRO A 78 -3.57 5.92 -5.82
C PRO A 78 -4.85 5.79 -6.65
N TYR A 79 -5.02 6.57 -7.72
CA TYR A 79 -6.15 6.41 -8.64
C TYR A 79 -6.12 5.03 -9.34
N HIS A 80 -4.96 4.60 -9.84
CA HIS A 80 -4.84 3.29 -10.49
C HIS A 80 -4.93 2.15 -9.48
N LEU A 81 -4.42 2.33 -8.27
CA LEU A 81 -4.62 1.37 -7.19
C LEU A 81 -6.10 1.22 -6.82
N LYS A 82 -6.84 2.35 -6.76
CA LYS A 82 -8.29 2.34 -6.58
C LYS A 82 -8.98 1.46 -7.62
N ASN A 83 -8.76 1.75 -8.90
CA ASN A 83 -9.36 0.99 -9.99
C ASN A 83 -8.99 -0.51 -9.92
N THR A 84 -7.74 -0.81 -9.58
CA THR A 84 -7.28 -2.20 -9.43
C THR A 84 -8.00 -2.90 -8.27
N LEU A 85 -8.20 -2.23 -7.13
CA LEU A 85 -8.94 -2.80 -6.00
C LEU A 85 -10.41 -3.05 -6.34
N GLU A 86 -11.08 -2.10 -7.02
CA GLU A 86 -12.46 -2.27 -7.51
C GLU A 86 -12.58 -3.48 -8.43
N GLU A 87 -11.63 -3.65 -9.35
CA GLU A 87 -11.60 -4.77 -10.30
C GLU A 87 -11.48 -6.14 -9.62
N THR A 88 -10.96 -6.21 -8.39
CA THR A 88 -10.86 -7.47 -7.64
C THR A 88 -12.20 -8.04 -7.22
N GLY A 89 -13.22 -7.21 -6.99
CA GLY A 89 -14.52 -7.60 -6.43
C GLY A 89 -14.49 -8.07 -4.98
N PHE A 90 -13.39 -7.82 -4.24
CA PHE A 90 -13.27 -8.21 -2.82
C PHE A 90 -13.73 -7.14 -1.84
N TRP A 91 -13.96 -5.90 -2.30
CA TRP A 91 -14.19 -4.73 -1.47
C TRP A 91 -15.60 -4.18 -1.70
N GLY A 92 -16.11 -3.40 -0.76
CA GLY A 92 -17.28 -2.57 -0.93
C GLY A 92 -16.98 -1.38 -1.83
N GLY A 93 -17.25 -0.18 -1.39
CA GLY A 93 -16.80 1.02 -2.11
C GLY A 93 -15.28 1.20 -2.00
N VAL A 94 -14.65 1.71 -3.07
CA VAL A 94 -13.24 2.13 -3.04
C VAL A 94 -13.16 3.59 -3.43
N TRP A 95 -12.66 4.42 -2.53
CA TRP A 95 -12.74 5.88 -2.64
C TRP A 95 -11.37 6.53 -2.61
N MET A 96 -11.19 7.57 -3.43
CA MET A 96 -10.06 8.49 -3.29
C MET A 96 -10.40 9.54 -2.23
N LEU A 97 -9.54 9.69 -1.23
CA LEU A 97 -9.69 10.67 -0.16
C LEU A 97 -8.62 11.76 -0.31
N PRO A 98 -9.01 13.05 -0.30
CA PRO A 98 -8.05 14.15 -0.48
C PRO A 98 -7.10 14.31 0.71
N ASP A 99 -7.57 13.94 1.88
CA ASP A 99 -6.83 14.04 3.14
C ASP A 99 -7.26 12.92 4.11
N ASN A 100 -6.64 12.88 5.28
CA ASN A 100 -6.89 11.88 6.32
C ASN A 100 -7.99 12.28 7.33
N THR A 101 -8.81 13.28 7.02
CA THR A 101 -9.89 13.73 7.90
C THR A 101 -11.08 12.78 7.88
N LYS A 102 -11.23 12.01 6.80
CA LYS A 102 -12.23 10.97 6.66
C LYS A 102 -11.54 9.60 6.62
N ALA A 103 -11.94 8.72 7.51
CA ALA A 103 -11.45 7.34 7.54
C ALA A 103 -12.58 6.42 7.08
N MET A 104 -12.24 5.44 6.22
CA MET A 104 -13.11 4.33 5.85
C MET A 104 -12.78 3.10 6.69
N ASP A 105 -13.48 1.99 6.49
CA ASP A 105 -13.23 0.74 7.20
C ASP A 105 -11.77 0.33 7.08
N LEU A 106 -11.20 0.48 5.89
CA LEU A 106 -9.80 0.27 5.58
C LEU A 106 -9.20 1.52 4.93
N ASN A 107 -8.03 1.91 5.38
CA ASN A 107 -7.37 3.14 4.93
C ASN A 107 -6.00 2.82 4.36
N VAL A 108 -5.72 3.36 3.17
CA VAL A 108 -4.46 3.15 2.44
C VAL A 108 -3.73 4.48 2.29
N SER A 109 -2.49 4.53 2.76
CA SER A 109 -1.56 5.62 2.48
C SER A 109 -0.38 5.13 1.67
N GLY A 110 0.28 6.05 1.00
CA GLY A 110 1.52 5.76 0.27
C GLY A 110 2.49 6.92 0.30
N ARG A 111 3.78 6.59 0.20
CA ARG A 111 4.86 7.54 -0.01
C ARG A 111 5.71 7.07 -1.18
N ILE A 112 5.97 7.96 -2.14
CA ILE A 112 6.83 7.67 -3.29
C ILE A 112 8.28 7.77 -2.84
N ILE A 113 8.99 6.64 -2.81
CA ILE A 113 10.40 6.60 -2.43
C ILE A 113 11.27 6.92 -3.66
N LYS A 114 10.96 6.31 -4.80
CA LYS A 114 11.67 6.47 -6.06
C LYS A 114 10.69 6.39 -7.23
N SER A 115 10.89 7.26 -8.21
CA SER A 115 10.25 7.18 -9.52
C SER A 115 11.16 7.92 -10.51
N ASP A 116 11.82 7.20 -11.40
CA ASP A 116 12.78 7.73 -12.36
C ASP A 116 12.49 7.27 -13.80
N GLY A 117 11.32 6.72 -14.03
CA GLY A 117 10.87 6.15 -15.30
C GLY A 117 11.28 4.69 -15.52
N TYR A 118 12.32 4.19 -14.84
CA TYR A 118 12.74 2.79 -14.88
C TYR A 118 12.34 2.03 -13.62
N ASP A 119 12.60 2.64 -12.48
CA ASP A 119 12.30 2.08 -11.17
C ASP A 119 11.20 2.91 -10.48
N VAL A 120 10.18 2.23 -9.99
CA VAL A 120 9.24 2.80 -9.02
C VAL A 120 9.34 2.03 -7.73
N SER A 121 9.46 2.77 -6.65
CA SER A 121 9.45 2.26 -5.29
C SER A 121 8.54 3.12 -4.44
N MET A 122 7.63 2.49 -3.70
CA MET A 122 6.69 3.18 -2.82
C MET A 122 6.51 2.40 -1.52
N GLN A 123 6.44 3.12 -0.42
CA GLN A 123 6.02 2.56 0.86
C GLN A 123 4.50 2.66 0.94
N ILE A 124 3.85 1.56 1.26
CA ILE A 124 2.40 1.46 1.43
C ILE A 124 2.11 1.10 2.87
N GLY A 125 1.31 1.93 3.52
CA GLY A 125 0.71 1.68 4.83
C GLY A 125 -0.79 1.41 4.68
N VAL A 126 -1.29 0.36 5.34
CA VAL A 126 -2.72 0.06 5.38
C VAL A 126 -3.11 -0.25 6.81
N TRP A 127 -4.20 0.36 7.28
CA TRP A 127 -4.76 0.11 8.60
C TRP A 127 -6.28 0.16 8.54
N ASP A 128 -6.92 -0.60 9.43
CA ASP A 128 -8.37 -0.55 9.58
C ASP A 128 -8.81 0.60 10.49
N ILE A 129 -10.11 0.84 10.56
CA ILE A 129 -10.69 1.93 11.35
C ILE A 129 -10.48 1.79 12.86
N SER A 130 -10.15 0.58 13.34
CA SER A 130 -9.77 0.34 14.73
C SER A 130 -8.30 0.75 15.02
N GLY A 131 -7.53 1.09 13.98
CA GLY A 131 -6.11 1.42 14.05
C GLY A 131 -5.17 0.22 13.91
N LYS A 132 -5.71 -0.98 13.65
CA LYS A 132 -4.89 -2.17 13.43
C LYS A 132 -4.22 -2.11 12.06
N GLN A 133 -2.91 -2.25 12.05
CA GLN A 133 -2.12 -2.26 10.83
C GLN A 133 -2.25 -3.58 10.08
N TRP A 134 -2.53 -3.50 8.77
CA TRP A 134 -2.62 -4.61 7.85
C TRP A 134 -1.37 -4.75 6.99
N ILE A 135 -0.87 -3.64 6.47
CA ILE A 135 0.35 -3.57 5.65
C ILE A 135 1.21 -2.38 6.10
N ASP A 136 2.51 -2.61 6.18
CA ASP A 136 3.56 -1.59 6.15
C ASP A 136 4.72 -2.20 5.37
N LYS A 137 4.76 -1.90 4.07
CA LYS A 137 5.67 -2.60 3.16
C LYS A 137 6.12 -1.68 2.04
N THR A 138 7.39 -1.80 1.65
CA THR A 138 7.92 -1.16 0.45
C THR A 138 7.76 -2.08 -0.74
N TYR A 139 7.05 -1.60 -1.76
CA TYR A 139 6.90 -2.26 -3.06
C TYR A 139 7.83 -1.61 -4.07
N LYS A 140 8.49 -2.45 -4.88
CA LYS A 140 9.42 -1.99 -5.92
C LYS A 140 9.11 -2.71 -7.23
N VAL A 141 9.05 -1.96 -8.32
CA VAL A 141 8.96 -2.51 -9.67
C VAL A 141 10.03 -1.91 -10.54
N ARG A 142 10.65 -2.74 -11.37
CA ARG A 142 11.56 -2.30 -12.42
C ARG A 142 10.93 -2.52 -13.77
N VAL A 143 10.74 -1.44 -14.51
CA VAL A 143 10.24 -1.46 -15.88
C VAL A 143 11.40 -1.84 -16.80
N GLY A 144 11.29 -2.96 -17.50
CA GLY A 144 12.33 -3.41 -18.43
C GLY A 144 12.45 -2.47 -19.65
N GLN A 145 13.63 -2.45 -20.28
CA GLN A 145 13.87 -1.69 -21.50
C GLN A 145 12.89 -2.02 -22.63
N SER A 146 12.37 -3.24 -22.67
CA SER A 146 11.36 -3.69 -23.63
C SER A 146 10.07 -2.85 -23.58
N PHE A 147 9.77 -2.25 -22.42
CA PHE A 147 8.62 -1.39 -22.25
C PHE A 147 8.71 -0.11 -23.10
N TYR A 148 9.90 0.39 -23.33
CA TYR A 148 10.15 1.59 -24.16
C TYR A 148 10.32 1.25 -25.64
N SER A 149 10.14 -0.02 -26.04
CA SER A 149 10.24 -0.42 -27.45
C SER A 149 9.02 0.05 -28.26
N LYS A 150 9.22 0.33 -29.57
CA LYS A 150 8.14 0.75 -30.49
C LYS A 150 7.03 -0.31 -30.71
N ARG A 151 7.26 -1.56 -30.26
CA ARG A 151 6.31 -2.68 -30.41
C ARG A 151 5.50 -2.98 -29.16
N ARG A 152 5.56 -2.12 -28.13
CA ARG A 152 4.82 -2.34 -26.91
C ARG A 152 3.31 -2.20 -27.12
N ASP A 153 2.55 -2.95 -26.35
CA ASP A 153 1.12 -2.68 -26.14
C ASP A 153 0.96 -1.40 -25.30
N LEU A 154 0.46 -0.33 -25.92
CA LEU A 154 0.27 0.96 -25.29
C LEU A 154 -0.87 0.98 -24.26
N THR A 155 -1.67 -0.10 -24.22
CA THR A 155 -2.79 -0.23 -23.28
C THR A 155 -2.37 -0.71 -21.89
N GLN A 156 -1.15 -1.25 -21.75
CA GLN A 156 -0.64 -1.75 -20.48
C GLN A 156 0.08 -0.66 -19.69
N ASP A 157 -0.39 -0.45 -18.45
CA ASP A 157 0.32 0.40 -17.49
C ASP A 157 1.63 -0.29 -17.05
N PRO A 158 2.79 0.40 -17.14
CA PRO A 158 4.08 -0.17 -16.72
C PRO A 158 4.11 -0.56 -15.24
N TYR A 159 3.23 0.02 -14.44
CA TYR A 159 3.18 -0.19 -13.00
C TYR A 159 2.04 -1.11 -12.55
N GLN A 160 1.25 -1.65 -13.48
CA GLN A 160 0.10 -2.51 -13.15
C GLN A 160 0.47 -3.70 -12.26
N SER A 161 1.65 -4.28 -12.43
CA SER A 161 2.12 -5.38 -11.59
C SER A 161 2.28 -5.00 -10.11
N ILE A 162 2.66 -3.75 -9.80
CA ILE A 162 2.78 -3.31 -8.41
C ILE A 162 1.40 -3.12 -7.79
N PHE A 163 0.43 -2.57 -8.54
CA PHE A 163 -0.96 -2.45 -8.09
C PHE A 163 -1.59 -3.80 -7.85
N ASN A 164 -1.38 -4.75 -8.77
CA ASN A 164 -1.83 -6.13 -8.62
C ASN A 164 -1.24 -6.81 -7.37
N GLN A 165 0.05 -6.57 -7.09
CA GLN A 165 0.69 -7.15 -5.90
C GLN A 165 0.11 -6.57 -4.62
N ILE A 166 -0.09 -5.25 -4.54
CA ILE A 166 -0.70 -4.60 -3.38
C ILE A 166 -2.13 -5.14 -3.16
N ALA A 167 -2.93 -5.21 -4.21
CA ALA A 167 -4.29 -5.74 -4.16
C ALA A 167 -4.33 -7.22 -3.71
N ASN A 168 -3.43 -8.04 -4.22
CA ASN A 168 -3.33 -9.46 -3.86
C ASN A 168 -2.86 -9.64 -2.39
N ASP A 169 -1.93 -8.81 -1.91
CA ASP A 169 -1.47 -8.84 -0.52
C ASP A 169 -2.63 -8.46 0.43
N LEU A 170 -3.40 -7.42 0.10
CA LEU A 170 -4.59 -7.02 0.86
C LEU A 170 -5.65 -8.12 0.89
N GLN A 171 -5.96 -8.71 -0.26
CA GLN A 171 -6.88 -9.83 -0.36
C GLN A 171 -6.43 -11.01 0.51
N LYS A 172 -5.14 -11.36 0.48
CA LYS A 172 -4.57 -12.44 1.28
C LYS A 172 -4.77 -12.20 2.79
N ILE A 173 -4.58 -10.96 3.25
CA ILE A 173 -4.80 -10.60 4.66
C ILE A 173 -6.29 -10.71 5.00
N LYS A 174 -7.17 -10.13 4.16
CA LYS A 174 -8.62 -10.17 4.38
C LYS A 174 -9.17 -11.58 4.52
N ILE A 175 -8.71 -12.52 3.69
CA ILE A 175 -9.13 -13.93 3.76
C ILE A 175 -8.80 -14.56 5.12
N GLY A 176 -7.75 -14.10 5.81
CA GLY A 176 -7.39 -14.56 7.15
C GLY A 176 -8.35 -14.11 8.26
N TYR A 177 -9.25 -13.14 7.98
CA TYR A 177 -10.23 -12.67 8.93
C TYR A 177 -11.52 -13.49 8.88
N ILE A 178 -12.09 -13.77 10.03
CA ILE A 178 -13.45 -14.35 10.12
C ILE A 178 -14.50 -13.26 9.89
N SER A 179 -15.70 -13.62 9.41
CA SER A 179 -16.79 -12.68 9.10
C SER A 179 -17.13 -11.78 10.30
N LYS A 180 -17.09 -12.31 11.53
CA LYS A 180 -17.36 -11.52 12.75
C LYS A 180 -16.40 -10.34 12.92
N ASP A 181 -15.12 -10.53 12.61
CA ASP A 181 -14.11 -9.48 12.75
C ASP A 181 -14.27 -8.42 11.64
N LEU A 182 -14.57 -8.85 10.40
CA LEU A 182 -14.85 -7.93 9.30
C LEU A 182 -16.09 -7.09 9.59
N LYS A 183 -17.17 -7.71 10.04
CA LYS A 183 -18.39 -7.02 10.44
C LYS A 183 -18.14 -6.00 11.56
N ARG A 184 -17.32 -6.34 12.55
CA ARG A 184 -16.96 -5.39 13.62
C ARG A 184 -16.20 -4.18 13.09
N ILE A 185 -15.33 -4.35 12.11
CA ILE A 185 -14.61 -3.24 11.46
C ILE A 185 -15.61 -2.30 10.78
N SER A 186 -16.54 -2.85 9.99
CA SER A 186 -17.60 -2.08 9.32
C SER A 186 -18.52 -1.36 10.32
N GLU A 187 -18.97 -2.03 11.37
CA GLU A 187 -19.80 -1.42 12.43
C GLU A 187 -19.10 -0.22 13.11
N ILE A 188 -17.78 -0.27 13.31
CA ILE A 188 -17.01 0.88 13.84
C ILE A 188 -17.02 2.02 12.82
N GLY A 189 -16.93 1.70 11.52
CA GLY A 189 -17.03 2.67 10.43
C GLY A 189 -18.37 3.41 10.47
N ASP A 190 -19.47 2.69 10.50
CA ASP A 190 -20.83 3.23 10.52
C ASP A 190 -21.05 4.18 11.70
N LEU A 191 -20.54 3.83 12.90
CA LEU A 191 -20.66 4.67 14.11
C LEU A 191 -19.93 6.02 13.99
N ARG A 192 -18.93 6.14 13.11
CA ARG A 192 -18.22 7.41 12.89
C ARG A 192 -18.98 8.35 11.94
N PHE A 193 -19.89 7.82 11.15
CA PHE A 193 -20.68 8.60 10.17
C PHE A 193 -22.11 8.86 10.63
N ALA A 194 -22.52 8.28 11.78
CA ALA A 194 -23.81 8.53 12.42
C ALA A 194 -23.78 9.78 13.33
#